data_fb0739803a422d38ce6ee8d47ab2b530
#
_entry.id   fb0739803a422d38ce6ee8d47ab2b530
#
_cell.length_a   1.000
_cell.length_b   1.000
_cell.length_c   1.000
_cell.angle_alpha   90.00
_cell.angle_beta   90.00
_cell.angle_gamma   90.00
#
_symmetry.space_group_name_H-M   'P 1'
#
loop_
_entity.id
_entity.type
_entity.pdbx_description
1 polymer ?
#
loop_
_entity_poly.entity_id
_entity_poly.type
_entity_poly.pdbx_seq_one_letter_code
_entity_poly.pdbx_strand_id
1 'polypeptide(L)'
;PALGGQVLVDGEPIGVAGTGRMSRLVSVVLTERIDVPALTVRDLVGMGRTPYTGFWGNLRASDRHIVDEAMGLVGIAELASRQVQSLSDGERQKAVIAKALAQQTPVILLDEPTAFLDFPSKVETMRLLSRLAHGMDKTILLSTHDVELALQLGDVLWLMDKRGLSIGSPACLAADGTVARYFACQGVEFVAESLTF
;
A
#
# COMPACT_ATOMS: atom_id res chain seq x y z
N PRO A 1 -5.61 2.28 19.82
CA PRO A 1 -6.67 3.26 20.05
C PRO A 1 -6.11 4.67 19.89
N ALA A 2 -6.86 5.56 19.21
CA ALA A 2 -6.46 6.95 19.10
C ALA A 2 -6.42 7.57 20.50
N LEU A 3 -5.36 8.35 20.80
CA LEU A 3 -5.22 9.06 22.07
C LEU A 3 -6.19 10.24 22.16
N GLY A 4 -6.74 10.68 21.03
CA GLY A 4 -7.71 11.76 20.91
C GLY A 4 -7.97 12.06 19.43
N GLY A 5 -8.96 12.92 19.15
CA GLY A 5 -9.32 13.30 17.79
C GLY A 5 -10.25 12.31 17.09
N GLN A 6 -10.44 12.52 15.79
CA GLN A 6 -11.32 11.73 14.95
C GLN A 6 -10.63 11.45 13.61
N VAL A 7 -10.72 10.21 13.14
CA VAL A 7 -10.27 9.83 11.80
C VAL A 7 -11.49 9.62 10.93
N LEU A 8 -11.55 10.31 9.80
CA LEU A 8 -12.62 10.22 8.82
C LEU A 8 -12.08 9.64 7.52
N VAL A 9 -12.84 8.75 6.91
CA VAL A 9 -12.62 8.28 5.54
C VAL A 9 -13.88 8.58 4.75
N ASP A 10 -13.75 9.36 3.69
CA ASP A 10 -14.87 9.86 2.89
C ASP A 10 -15.99 10.52 3.75
N GLY A 11 -15.57 11.33 4.73
CA GLY A 11 -16.45 12.00 5.68
C GLY A 11 -17.03 11.10 6.79
N GLU A 12 -16.71 9.81 6.82
CA GLU A 12 -17.23 8.85 7.78
C GLU A 12 -16.24 8.52 8.90
N PRO A 13 -16.65 8.61 10.18
CA PRO A 13 -15.80 8.25 11.30
C PRO A 13 -15.48 6.75 11.31
N ILE A 14 -14.19 6.40 11.32
CA ILE A 14 -13.72 5.00 11.35
C ILE A 14 -14.29 4.23 12.58
N GLY A 15 -14.42 4.89 13.73
CA GLY A 15 -14.89 4.25 14.97
C GLY A 15 -16.39 3.93 15.03
N VAL A 16 -17.20 4.52 14.15
CA VAL A 16 -18.68 4.39 14.14
C VAL A 16 -19.15 3.52 12.97
N ALA A 17 -18.43 3.52 11.88
CA ALA A 17 -18.75 2.68 10.73
C ALA A 17 -18.53 1.20 11.09
N GLY A 18 -19.56 0.37 10.97
CA GLY A 18 -19.45 -1.07 11.17
C GLY A 18 -18.38 -1.70 10.25
N THR A 19 -17.76 -2.81 10.69
CA THR A 19 -16.66 -3.47 9.98
C THR A 19 -16.96 -3.76 8.50
N GLY A 20 -18.20 -4.11 8.15
CA GLY A 20 -18.62 -4.37 6.78
C GLY A 20 -18.63 -3.13 5.89
N ARG A 21 -18.84 -1.93 6.44
CA ARG A 21 -18.76 -0.67 5.68
C ARG A 21 -17.32 -0.24 5.51
N MET A 22 -16.52 -0.30 6.58
CA MET A 22 -15.10 0.05 6.53
C MET A 22 -14.32 -0.82 5.55
N SER A 23 -14.63 -2.11 5.46
CA SER A 23 -14.00 -3.02 4.50
C SER A 23 -14.32 -2.72 3.03
N ARG A 24 -15.25 -1.81 2.75
CA ARG A 24 -15.54 -1.28 1.39
C ARG A 24 -14.94 0.09 1.14
N LEU A 25 -14.43 0.75 2.16
CA LEU A 25 -13.81 2.08 2.06
C LEU A 25 -12.28 1.99 2.10
N VAL A 26 -11.75 1.06 2.90
CA VAL A 26 -10.30 0.95 3.13
C VAL A 26 -9.86 -0.50 2.98
N SER A 27 -8.83 -0.73 2.18
CA SER A 27 -8.05 -1.97 2.20
C SER A 27 -6.71 -1.75 2.89
N VAL A 28 -6.19 -2.79 3.52
CA VAL A 28 -4.94 -2.73 4.28
C VAL A 28 -4.01 -3.85 3.84
N VAL A 29 -2.76 -3.49 3.59
CA VAL A 29 -1.64 -4.40 3.33
C VAL A 29 -0.68 -4.26 4.51
N LEU A 30 -0.49 -5.34 5.26
CA LEU A 30 0.44 -5.40 6.39
C LEU A 30 1.74 -6.10 5.96
N THR A 31 2.80 -5.83 6.69
CA THR A 31 4.14 -6.41 6.47
C THR A 31 4.22 -7.91 6.82
N GLU A 32 3.17 -8.46 7.44
CA GLU A 32 3.16 -9.85 7.90
C GLU A 32 3.21 -10.86 6.74
N ARG A 33 4.03 -11.90 6.89
CA ARG A 33 4.09 -13.00 5.93
C ARG A 33 2.85 -13.89 6.05
N ILE A 34 2.18 -14.11 4.92
CA ILE A 34 1.07 -15.06 4.83
C ILE A 34 1.66 -16.46 4.67
N ASP A 35 1.62 -17.24 5.74
CA ASP A 35 2.07 -18.64 5.75
C ASP A 35 0.88 -19.58 5.90
N VAL A 36 0.14 -19.77 4.80
CA VAL A 36 -0.99 -20.69 4.71
C VAL A 36 -0.64 -21.80 3.72
N PRO A 37 -0.57 -23.08 4.17
CA PRO A 37 -0.27 -24.20 3.28
C PRO A 37 -1.27 -24.33 2.14
N ALA A 38 -0.77 -24.67 0.95
CA ALA A 38 -1.55 -24.91 -0.26
C ALA A 38 -2.40 -23.74 -0.78
N LEU A 39 -2.24 -22.52 -0.22
CA LEU A 39 -2.93 -21.33 -0.71
C LEU A 39 -2.35 -20.92 -2.06
N THR A 40 -3.19 -20.83 -3.10
CA THR A 40 -2.77 -20.32 -4.40
C THR A 40 -2.80 -18.79 -4.45
N VAL A 41 -2.10 -18.19 -5.42
CA VAL A 41 -2.14 -16.74 -5.67
C VAL A 41 -3.58 -16.30 -5.94
N ARG A 42 -4.32 -17.04 -6.75
CA ARG A 42 -5.74 -16.76 -7.05
C ARG A 42 -6.60 -16.78 -5.79
N ASP A 43 -6.40 -17.74 -4.91
CA ASP A 43 -7.16 -17.83 -3.66
C ASP A 43 -6.84 -16.65 -2.76
N LEU A 44 -5.56 -16.29 -2.62
CA LEU A 44 -5.13 -15.13 -1.86
C LEU A 44 -5.78 -13.83 -2.37
N VAL A 45 -5.73 -13.60 -3.69
CA VAL A 45 -6.33 -12.39 -4.29
C VAL A 45 -7.85 -12.44 -4.14
N GLY A 46 -8.46 -13.63 -4.26
CA GLY A 46 -9.89 -13.86 -4.05
C GLY A 46 -10.37 -13.48 -2.65
N MET A 47 -9.52 -13.59 -1.62
CA MET A 47 -9.85 -13.12 -0.27
C MET A 47 -10.16 -11.61 -0.22
N GLY A 48 -9.66 -10.81 -1.16
CA GLY A 48 -10.02 -9.40 -1.31
C GLY A 48 -11.51 -9.19 -1.55
N ARG A 49 -12.22 -10.19 -2.06
CA ARG A 49 -13.67 -10.12 -2.30
C ARG A 49 -14.53 -10.44 -1.09
N THR A 50 -13.93 -10.80 0.07
CA THR A 50 -14.66 -11.15 1.29
C THR A 50 -15.76 -10.15 1.67
N PRO A 51 -15.58 -8.82 1.57
CA PRO A 51 -16.64 -7.85 1.89
C PRO A 51 -17.88 -7.91 0.99
N TYR A 52 -17.81 -8.65 -0.13
CA TYR A 52 -18.86 -8.74 -1.14
C TYR A 52 -19.44 -10.16 -1.26
N THR A 53 -18.80 -11.16 -0.63
CA THR A 53 -19.27 -12.54 -0.60
C THR A 53 -20.23 -12.76 0.56
N GLY A 54 -21.15 -13.72 0.41
CA GLY A 54 -22.02 -14.13 1.50
C GLY A 54 -21.28 -14.98 2.56
N PHE A 55 -22.03 -15.51 3.53
CA PHE A 55 -21.51 -16.30 4.64
C PHE A 55 -20.59 -17.47 4.23
N TRP A 56 -20.84 -18.08 3.08
CA TRP A 56 -20.06 -19.20 2.55
C TRP A 56 -18.81 -18.79 1.76
N GLY A 57 -18.55 -17.50 1.58
CA GLY A 57 -17.36 -17.00 0.89
C GLY A 57 -17.27 -17.34 -0.61
N ASN A 58 -18.35 -17.82 -1.23
CA ASN A 58 -18.33 -18.25 -2.64
C ASN A 58 -18.18 -17.05 -3.58
N LEU A 59 -17.17 -17.08 -4.43
CA LEU A 59 -16.94 -16.08 -5.47
C LEU A 59 -17.90 -16.30 -6.65
N ARG A 60 -18.61 -15.22 -7.02
CA ARG A 60 -19.43 -15.17 -8.23
C ARG A 60 -18.54 -15.00 -9.47
N ALA A 61 -19.12 -15.15 -10.68
CA ALA A 61 -18.38 -14.94 -11.92
C ALA A 61 -17.79 -13.51 -12.01
N SER A 62 -18.54 -12.48 -11.55
CA SER A 62 -18.07 -11.10 -11.47
C SER A 62 -16.89 -10.95 -10.52
N ASP A 63 -16.88 -11.64 -9.38
CA ASP A 63 -15.77 -11.57 -8.43
C ASP A 63 -14.51 -12.20 -9.00
N ARG A 64 -14.64 -13.32 -9.73
CA ARG A 64 -13.51 -13.97 -10.41
C ARG A 64 -12.89 -13.07 -11.47
N HIS A 65 -13.72 -12.34 -12.23
CA HIS A 65 -13.24 -11.36 -13.21
C HIS A 65 -12.42 -10.25 -12.53
N ILE A 66 -12.90 -9.71 -11.41
CA ILE A 66 -12.18 -8.69 -10.63
C ILE A 66 -10.84 -9.24 -10.10
N VAL A 67 -10.82 -10.50 -9.66
CA VAL A 67 -9.59 -11.17 -9.22
C VAL A 67 -8.58 -11.29 -10.37
N ASP A 68 -9.04 -11.70 -11.56
CA ASP A 68 -8.18 -11.83 -12.74
C ASP A 68 -7.65 -10.47 -13.21
N GLU A 69 -8.50 -9.44 -13.20
CA GLU A 69 -8.11 -8.06 -13.51
C GLU A 69 -7.07 -7.54 -12.51
N ALA A 70 -7.28 -7.74 -11.21
CA ALA A 70 -6.33 -7.31 -10.19
C ALA A 70 -4.96 -7.97 -10.33
N MET A 71 -4.91 -9.28 -10.66
CA MET A 71 -3.66 -9.97 -10.94
C MET A 71 -2.97 -9.44 -12.22
N GLY A 72 -3.76 -9.11 -13.24
CA GLY A 72 -3.25 -8.50 -14.47
C GLY A 72 -2.63 -7.12 -14.24
N LEU A 73 -3.27 -6.26 -13.43
CA LEU A 73 -2.79 -4.91 -13.10
C LEU A 73 -1.41 -4.91 -12.42
N VAL A 74 -1.12 -5.91 -11.62
CA VAL A 74 0.19 -6.04 -10.95
C VAL A 74 1.17 -6.95 -11.69
N GLY A 75 0.76 -7.56 -12.81
CA GLY A 75 1.61 -8.38 -13.68
C GLY A 75 1.96 -9.75 -13.09
N ILE A 76 1.00 -10.45 -12.46
CA ILE A 76 1.18 -11.79 -11.89
C ILE A 76 0.10 -12.80 -12.35
N ALA A 77 -0.59 -12.53 -13.44
CA ALA A 77 -1.68 -13.39 -13.91
C ALA A 77 -1.23 -14.82 -14.20
N GLU A 78 0.00 -14.99 -14.70
CA GLU A 78 0.62 -16.31 -14.97
C GLU A 78 0.92 -17.11 -13.70
N LEU A 79 1.01 -16.45 -12.54
CA LEU A 79 1.27 -17.09 -11.25
C LEU A 79 0.00 -17.55 -10.52
N ALA A 80 -1.18 -17.38 -11.13
CA ALA A 80 -2.48 -17.58 -10.48
C ALA A 80 -2.64 -18.94 -9.78
N SER A 81 -2.10 -20.01 -10.35
CA SER A 81 -2.16 -21.38 -9.80
C SER A 81 -0.96 -21.74 -8.90
N ARG A 82 0.06 -20.88 -8.80
CA ARG A 82 1.21 -21.14 -7.93
C ARG A 82 0.83 -20.99 -6.47
N GLN A 83 1.48 -21.76 -5.62
CA GLN A 83 1.34 -21.62 -4.16
C GLN A 83 2.08 -20.36 -3.68
N VAL A 84 1.45 -19.60 -2.80
CA VAL A 84 2.01 -18.35 -2.23
C VAL A 84 3.37 -18.57 -1.56
N GLN A 85 3.57 -19.73 -0.93
CA GLN A 85 4.84 -20.09 -0.31
C GLN A 85 6.02 -20.25 -1.29
N SER A 86 5.73 -20.55 -2.58
CA SER A 86 6.75 -20.73 -3.62
C SER A 86 7.14 -19.43 -4.33
N LEU A 87 6.54 -18.32 -3.98
CA LEU A 87 6.80 -17.02 -4.58
C LEU A 87 8.07 -16.38 -4.01
N SER A 88 8.78 -15.64 -4.85
CA SER A 88 9.77 -14.66 -4.38
C SER A 88 9.10 -13.57 -3.53
N ASP A 89 9.87 -12.84 -2.74
CA ASP A 89 9.32 -11.76 -1.90
C ASP A 89 8.64 -10.68 -2.76
N GLY A 90 9.19 -10.32 -3.93
CA GLY A 90 8.59 -9.37 -4.86
C GLY A 90 7.28 -9.89 -5.49
N GLU A 91 7.23 -11.15 -5.93
CA GLU A 91 5.99 -11.77 -6.43
C GLU A 91 4.92 -11.84 -5.34
N ARG A 92 5.33 -12.18 -4.11
CA ARG A 92 4.43 -12.22 -2.95
C ARG A 92 3.87 -10.83 -2.63
N GLN A 93 4.70 -9.80 -2.66
CA GLN A 93 4.28 -8.42 -2.45
C GLN A 93 3.24 -7.99 -3.50
N LYS A 94 3.48 -8.29 -4.78
CA LYS A 94 2.50 -8.06 -5.85
C LYS A 94 1.18 -8.79 -5.61
N ALA A 95 1.22 -10.03 -5.11
CA ALA A 95 0.01 -10.80 -4.82
C ALA A 95 -0.82 -10.19 -3.68
N VAL A 96 -0.17 -9.64 -2.64
CA VAL A 96 -0.86 -8.95 -1.53
C VAL A 96 -1.43 -7.60 -2.00
N ILE A 97 -0.72 -6.88 -2.86
CA ILE A 97 -1.24 -5.66 -3.49
C ILE A 97 -2.46 -6.00 -4.39
N ALA A 98 -2.40 -7.07 -5.18
CA ALA A 98 -3.54 -7.54 -5.99
C ALA A 98 -4.76 -7.88 -5.14
N LYS A 99 -4.57 -8.52 -3.97
CA LYS A 99 -5.64 -8.76 -2.99
C LYS A 99 -6.30 -7.45 -2.55
N ALA A 100 -5.51 -6.42 -2.23
CA ALA A 100 -6.03 -5.11 -1.84
C ALA A 100 -6.78 -4.42 -2.99
N LEU A 101 -6.29 -4.54 -4.23
CA LEU A 101 -6.99 -4.03 -5.43
C LEU A 101 -8.31 -4.74 -5.69
N ALA A 102 -8.34 -6.09 -5.54
CA ALA A 102 -9.55 -6.88 -5.69
C ALA A 102 -10.65 -6.49 -4.69
N GLN A 103 -10.31 -5.89 -3.57
CA GLN A 103 -11.27 -5.35 -2.61
C GLN A 103 -12.00 -4.10 -3.13
N GLN A 104 -11.50 -3.44 -4.19
CA GLN A 104 -12.12 -2.29 -4.87
C GLN A 104 -12.45 -1.11 -3.94
N THR A 105 -11.60 -0.83 -2.97
CA THR A 105 -11.76 0.30 -2.06
C THR A 105 -11.18 1.60 -2.67
N PRO A 106 -11.71 2.78 -2.32
CA PRO A 106 -11.12 4.06 -2.72
C PRO A 106 -9.77 4.34 -2.05
N VAL A 107 -9.54 3.79 -0.85
CA VAL A 107 -8.31 4.00 -0.08
C VAL A 107 -7.58 2.68 0.13
N ILE A 108 -6.27 2.67 -0.09
CA ILE A 108 -5.37 1.54 0.19
C ILE A 108 -4.30 2.02 1.17
N LEU A 109 -4.21 1.38 2.33
CA LEU A 109 -3.16 1.60 3.31
C LEU A 109 -2.13 0.47 3.21
N LEU A 110 -0.84 0.82 3.13
CA LEU A 110 0.24 -0.18 3.11
C LEU A 110 1.24 0.13 4.22
N ASP A 111 1.53 -0.90 4.99
CA ASP A 111 2.55 -0.82 6.04
C ASP A 111 3.84 -1.44 5.52
N GLU A 112 4.87 -0.59 5.31
CA GLU A 112 6.20 -0.98 4.84
C GLU A 112 6.18 -1.90 3.59
N PRO A 113 5.53 -1.51 2.47
CA PRO A 113 5.32 -2.41 1.32
C PRO A 113 6.61 -2.80 0.60
N THR A 114 7.73 -2.16 0.92
CA THR A 114 9.05 -2.45 0.35
C THR A 114 9.96 -3.22 1.31
N ALA A 115 9.48 -3.57 2.52
CA ALA A 115 10.23 -4.37 3.47
C ALA A 115 10.62 -5.73 2.87
N PHE A 116 11.85 -6.17 3.15
CA PHE A 116 12.42 -7.45 2.67
C PHE A 116 12.63 -7.57 1.16
N LEU A 117 12.40 -6.51 0.37
CA LEU A 117 12.68 -6.51 -1.06
C LEU A 117 14.12 -6.04 -1.34
N ASP A 118 14.70 -6.57 -2.41
CA ASP A 118 15.92 -6.02 -3.00
C ASP A 118 15.63 -4.66 -3.65
N PHE A 119 16.67 -3.86 -3.91
CA PHE A 119 16.50 -2.50 -4.41
C PHE A 119 15.70 -2.42 -5.72
N PRO A 120 15.96 -3.26 -6.76
CA PRO A 120 15.14 -3.26 -7.98
C PRO A 120 13.66 -3.52 -7.71
N SER A 121 13.34 -4.50 -6.87
CA SER A 121 11.96 -4.83 -6.50
C SER A 121 11.27 -3.73 -5.69
N LYS A 122 12.01 -2.99 -4.84
CA LYS A 122 11.50 -1.80 -4.15
C LYS A 122 11.07 -0.73 -5.14
N VAL A 123 11.95 -0.38 -6.10
CA VAL A 123 11.67 0.61 -7.14
C VAL A 123 10.46 0.19 -7.97
N GLU A 124 10.40 -1.08 -8.37
CA GLU A 124 9.28 -1.62 -9.14
C GLU A 124 7.96 -1.52 -8.37
N THR A 125 7.96 -1.89 -7.09
CA THR A 125 6.79 -1.82 -6.21
C THR A 125 6.31 -0.37 -6.04
N MET A 126 7.20 0.57 -5.75
CA MET A 126 6.84 1.98 -5.60
C MET A 126 6.29 2.57 -6.90
N ARG A 127 6.89 2.26 -8.06
CA ARG A 127 6.37 2.67 -9.37
C ARG A 127 5.02 2.04 -9.68
N LEU A 128 4.81 0.78 -9.30
CA LEU A 128 3.52 0.12 -9.45
C LEU A 128 2.45 0.87 -8.64
N LEU A 129 2.70 1.15 -7.36
CA LEU A 129 1.77 1.86 -6.49
C LEU A 129 1.45 3.27 -7.03
N SER A 130 2.45 4.02 -7.50
CA SER A 130 2.26 5.32 -8.13
C SER A 130 1.36 5.22 -9.38
N ARG A 131 1.61 4.26 -10.28
CA ARG A 131 0.75 4.04 -11.47
C ARG A 131 -0.69 3.69 -11.09
N LEU A 132 -0.88 2.88 -10.05
CA LEU A 132 -2.21 2.49 -9.57
C LEU A 132 -2.97 3.68 -8.97
N ALA A 133 -2.29 4.54 -8.20
CA ALA A 133 -2.88 5.74 -7.63
C ALA A 133 -3.42 6.66 -8.75
N HIS A 134 -2.57 7.00 -9.72
CA HIS A 134 -2.93 7.93 -10.79
C HIS A 134 -3.88 7.33 -11.84
N GLY A 135 -3.71 6.02 -12.15
CA GLY A 135 -4.49 5.36 -13.20
C GLY A 135 -5.88 4.89 -12.78
N MET A 136 -6.15 4.77 -11.48
CA MET A 136 -7.39 4.19 -10.95
C MET A 136 -8.15 5.12 -9.99
N ASP A 137 -7.75 6.38 -9.88
CA ASP A 137 -8.34 7.38 -8.97
C ASP A 137 -8.43 6.85 -7.52
N LYS A 138 -7.30 6.31 -7.04
CA LYS A 138 -7.20 5.74 -5.70
C LYS A 138 -6.26 6.56 -4.83
N THR A 139 -6.64 6.71 -3.56
CA THR A 139 -5.73 7.22 -2.54
C THR A 139 -4.90 6.07 -1.98
N ILE A 140 -3.58 6.12 -2.19
CA ILE A 140 -2.63 5.16 -1.65
C ILE A 140 -1.79 5.86 -0.59
N LEU A 141 -1.89 5.40 0.66
CA LEU A 141 -1.07 5.87 1.78
C LEU A 141 -0.18 4.71 2.25
N LEU A 142 1.12 4.95 2.30
CA LEU A 142 2.06 3.95 2.75
C LEU A 142 3.02 4.50 3.81
N SER A 143 3.43 3.64 4.75
CA SER A 143 4.58 3.86 5.61
C SER A 143 5.83 3.32 4.92
N THR A 144 6.98 3.98 5.07
CA THR A 144 8.24 3.46 4.53
C THR A 144 9.46 4.05 5.24
N HIS A 145 10.52 3.27 5.28
CA HIS A 145 11.87 3.72 5.63
C HIS A 145 12.72 4.06 4.40
N ASP A 146 12.23 3.79 3.19
CA ASP A 146 12.91 4.09 1.93
C ASP A 146 12.67 5.54 1.52
N VAL A 147 13.31 6.46 2.23
CA VAL A 147 13.06 7.91 2.13
C VAL A 147 13.36 8.44 0.72
N GLU A 148 14.46 8.01 0.10
CA GLU A 148 14.81 8.43 -1.25
C GLU A 148 13.74 8.05 -2.27
N LEU A 149 13.21 6.83 -2.18
CA LEU A 149 12.10 6.40 -3.05
C LEU A 149 10.81 7.18 -2.78
N ALA A 150 10.54 7.50 -1.52
CA ALA A 150 9.39 8.32 -1.15
C ALA A 150 9.53 9.76 -1.69
N LEU A 151 10.72 10.36 -1.61
CA LEU A 151 11.01 11.68 -2.16
C LEU A 151 10.90 11.73 -3.68
N GLN A 152 11.30 10.66 -4.37
CA GLN A 152 11.30 10.60 -5.84
C GLN A 152 9.95 10.20 -6.44
N LEU A 153 9.15 9.39 -5.76
CA LEU A 153 7.96 8.74 -6.32
C LEU A 153 6.67 9.08 -5.61
N GLY A 154 6.73 9.73 -4.43
CA GLY A 154 5.55 10.18 -3.70
C GLY A 154 5.03 11.52 -4.20
N ASP A 155 3.72 11.70 -4.21
CA ASP A 155 3.07 12.99 -4.52
C ASP A 155 3.06 13.91 -3.31
N VAL A 156 2.82 13.34 -2.13
CA VAL A 156 2.75 14.03 -0.84
C VAL A 156 3.50 13.21 0.21
N LEU A 157 4.32 13.88 0.99
CA LEU A 157 5.03 13.29 2.12
C LEU A 157 4.45 13.76 3.43
N TRP A 158 4.40 12.85 4.39
CA TRP A 158 4.10 13.10 5.79
C TRP A 158 5.34 12.76 6.60
N LEU A 159 6.06 13.80 7.04
CA LEU A 159 7.23 13.65 7.92
C LEU A 159 6.77 13.84 9.36
N MET A 160 6.89 12.81 10.16
CA MET A 160 6.44 12.78 11.55
C MET A 160 7.64 12.66 12.49
N ASP A 161 7.78 13.59 13.41
CA ASP A 161 8.77 13.56 14.48
C ASP A 161 8.15 13.93 15.84
N LYS A 162 8.99 14.08 16.87
CA LYS A 162 8.54 14.49 18.21
C LYS A 162 7.97 15.91 18.28
N ARG A 163 8.20 16.73 17.27
CA ARG A 163 7.74 18.13 17.17
C ARG A 163 6.38 18.23 16.50
N GLY A 164 5.99 17.20 15.74
CA GLY A 164 4.71 17.15 15.05
C GLY A 164 4.77 16.50 13.67
N LEU A 165 3.87 16.94 12.80
CA LEU A 165 3.68 16.42 11.45
C LEU A 165 3.91 17.56 10.44
N SER A 166 4.82 17.34 9.49
CA SER A 166 5.01 18.20 8.32
C SER A 166 4.46 17.50 7.09
N ILE A 167 3.61 18.20 6.32
CA ILE A 167 2.94 17.65 5.13
C ILE A 167 3.24 18.56 3.95
N GLY A 168 3.63 17.98 2.82
CA GLY A 168 3.85 18.72 1.58
C GLY A 168 4.33 17.83 0.44
N SER A 169 4.43 18.41 -0.76
CA SER A 169 5.11 17.73 -1.85
C SER A 169 6.61 17.58 -1.56
N PRO A 170 7.28 16.54 -2.09
CA PRO A 170 8.72 16.36 -1.92
C PRO A 170 9.51 17.62 -2.26
N ALA A 171 9.19 18.26 -3.38
CA ALA A 171 9.86 19.48 -3.84
C ALA A 171 9.69 20.66 -2.87
N CYS A 172 8.49 20.88 -2.33
CA CYS A 172 8.25 21.95 -1.36
C CYS A 172 9.01 21.70 -0.04
N LEU A 173 8.94 20.46 0.50
CA LEU A 173 9.61 20.11 1.75
C LEU A 173 11.14 20.09 1.64
N ALA A 174 11.67 19.82 0.43
CA ALA A 174 13.10 19.98 0.16
C ALA A 174 13.50 21.43 0.08
N ALA A 175 12.74 22.26 -0.67
CA ALA A 175 13.05 23.68 -0.89
C ALA A 175 12.99 24.53 0.36
N ASP A 176 12.05 24.26 1.29
CA ASP A 176 11.94 24.99 2.56
C ASP A 176 12.87 24.46 3.66
N GLY A 177 13.68 23.45 3.34
CA GLY A 177 14.66 22.84 4.24
C GLY A 177 14.05 21.91 5.30
N THR A 178 12.77 21.56 5.20
CA THR A 178 12.09 20.68 6.17
C THR A 178 12.70 19.28 6.15
N VAL A 179 12.97 18.72 4.96
CA VAL A 179 13.63 17.41 4.82
C VAL A 179 15.03 17.47 5.45
N ALA A 180 15.84 18.49 5.12
CA ALA A 180 17.18 18.64 5.67
C ALA A 180 17.15 18.72 7.21
N ARG A 181 16.25 19.52 7.78
CA ARG A 181 16.09 19.63 9.24
C ARG A 181 15.65 18.33 9.91
N TYR A 182 14.77 17.57 9.25
CA TYR A 182 14.29 16.29 9.75
C TYR A 182 15.44 15.28 9.89
N PHE A 183 16.31 15.18 8.88
CA PHE A 183 17.41 14.20 8.86
C PHE A 183 18.69 14.71 9.52
N ALA A 184 18.94 16.01 9.57
CA ALA A 184 20.08 16.58 10.32
C ALA A 184 20.06 16.18 11.80
N CYS A 185 18.89 16.02 12.41
CA CYS A 185 18.73 15.53 13.78
C CYS A 185 19.20 14.06 13.95
N GLN A 186 19.39 13.32 12.86
CA GLN A 186 19.86 11.95 12.81
C GLN A 186 21.32 11.82 12.34
N GLY A 187 22.00 12.95 12.09
CA GLY A 187 23.39 12.98 11.63
C GLY A 187 23.56 12.65 10.15
N VAL A 188 22.49 12.78 9.36
CA VAL A 188 22.49 12.52 7.92
C VAL A 188 22.40 13.86 7.18
N GLU A 189 23.29 14.08 6.20
CA GLU A 189 23.29 15.25 5.33
C GLU A 189 22.41 15.00 4.11
N PHE A 190 21.50 15.90 3.84
CA PHE A 190 20.55 15.81 2.71
C PHE A 190 20.91 16.80 1.62
N VAL A 191 21.04 16.34 0.38
CA VAL A 191 21.30 17.15 -0.81
C VAL A 191 19.98 17.45 -1.51
N ALA A 192 19.47 18.67 -1.31
CA ALA A 192 18.15 19.09 -1.80
C ALA A 192 18.02 19.09 -3.34
N GLU A 193 19.12 19.32 -4.05
CA GLU A 193 19.14 19.39 -5.54
C GLU A 193 18.87 18.02 -6.19
N SER A 194 19.39 16.95 -5.60
CA SER A 194 19.24 15.58 -6.11
C SER A 194 18.18 14.76 -5.37
N LEU A 195 17.61 15.27 -4.29
CA LEU A 195 16.71 14.55 -3.37
C LEU A 195 17.35 13.26 -2.82
N THR A 196 18.65 13.30 -2.50
CA THR A 196 19.44 12.16 -2.00
C THR A 196 20.15 12.52 -0.70
N PHE A 197 20.69 11.49 -0.03
CA PHE A 197 21.49 11.60 1.18
C PHE A 197 22.96 11.35 0.90
#